data_18fecf08b20a1b0a8cb9ac9d185796d1
#
_entry.id   18fecf08b20a1b0a8cb9ac9d185796d1
#
_cell.length_a   1.000
_cell.length_b   1.000
_cell.length_c   1.000
_cell.angle_alpha   90.00
_cell.angle_beta   90.00
_cell.angle_gamma   90.00
#
_symmetry.space_group_name_H-M   'P 1'
#
loop_
_entity.id
_entity.type
_entity.pdbx_description
1 polymer ?
#
loop_
_entity_poly.entity_id
_entity_poly.type
_entity_poly.pdbx_seq_one_letter_code
_entity_poly.pdbx_strand_id
1 'polypeptide(L)'
;MKVIFLTNVIRRMGMMQQTMEKLQQEGKLDNACACRWITDATVWEDKWQKEAEAIAAYLQQLVIMKWMGTGLDTPFLQRCVSLLKQLRLPFYIDAAGSKEGELAQGLTPEQLAVIKKYCMFGGEINYSNLWLYLQQLLQGEAITVDEPNPIHWCGIYHPRAKKVYTDLAEYQRDFCVSGRPTAGILFYRDEWVWGDLTY
;
A
#
# COMPACT_ATOMS: atom_id res chain seq x y z
N MET A 1 -8.09 13.21 12.31
CA MET A 1 -8.34 11.75 12.09
C MET A 1 -7.11 11.15 11.46
N LYS A 2 -6.81 9.88 11.69
CA LYS A 2 -5.53 9.26 11.31
C LYS A 2 -5.77 8.11 10.34
N VAL A 3 -4.92 7.95 9.36
CA VAL A 3 -4.87 6.78 8.50
C VAL A 3 -3.78 5.84 9.02
N ILE A 4 -4.13 4.58 9.21
CA ILE A 4 -3.16 3.56 9.60
C ILE A 4 -3.10 2.50 8.50
N PHE A 5 -1.92 2.29 7.97
CA PHE A 5 -1.62 1.16 7.09
C PHE A 5 -0.95 0.05 7.90
N LEU A 6 -1.55 -1.14 7.89
CA LEU A 6 -1.03 -2.33 8.56
C LEU A 6 -0.65 -3.40 7.54
N THR A 7 0.49 -4.05 7.72
CA THR A 7 0.90 -5.18 6.89
C THR A 7 1.72 -6.20 7.68
N ASN A 8 1.63 -7.46 7.28
CA ASN A 8 2.50 -8.54 7.77
C ASN A 8 3.73 -8.76 6.88
N VAL A 9 3.89 -8.00 5.81
CA VAL A 9 5.03 -8.12 4.88
C VAL A 9 5.86 -6.85 4.89
N ILE A 10 7.01 -6.89 5.57
CA ILE A 10 7.88 -5.73 5.77
C ILE A 10 8.32 -5.07 4.46
N ARG A 11 8.63 -5.86 3.43
CA ARG A 11 9.08 -5.37 2.12
C ARG A 11 8.07 -4.44 1.45
N ARG A 12 6.77 -4.65 1.72
CA ARG A 12 5.69 -3.86 1.12
C ARG A 12 5.47 -2.52 1.80
N MET A 13 6.07 -2.30 2.95
CA MET A 13 5.95 -1.04 3.67
C MET A 13 6.92 0.04 3.17
N GLY A 14 8.04 -0.34 2.58
CA GLY A 14 9.11 0.59 2.27
C GLY A 14 8.62 1.84 1.54
N MET A 15 8.04 1.67 0.37
CA MET A 15 7.56 2.82 -0.42
C MET A 15 6.35 3.51 0.20
N MET A 16 5.41 2.77 0.81
CA MET A 16 4.26 3.35 1.49
C MET A 16 4.70 4.23 2.67
N GLN A 17 5.68 3.77 3.43
CA GLN A 17 6.26 4.53 4.54
C GLN A 17 7.06 5.73 4.04
N GLN A 18 7.92 5.56 3.05
CA GLN A 18 8.72 6.64 2.46
C GLN A 18 7.84 7.77 1.92
N THR A 19 6.78 7.43 1.20
CA THR A 19 5.83 8.43 0.68
C THR A 19 5.09 9.15 1.79
N MET A 20 4.69 8.43 2.85
CA MET A 20 4.09 9.03 4.03
C MET A 20 5.04 10.03 4.71
N GLU A 21 6.25 9.59 5.02
CA GLU A 21 7.26 10.42 5.69
C GLU A 21 7.61 11.67 4.87
N LYS A 22 7.75 11.53 3.55
CA LYS A 22 7.97 12.65 2.63
C LYS A 22 6.83 13.67 2.70
N LEU A 23 5.58 13.23 2.61
CA LEU A 23 4.42 14.11 2.68
C LEU A 23 4.27 14.79 4.04
N GLN A 24 4.62 14.09 5.13
CA GLN A 24 4.65 14.66 6.48
C GLN A 24 5.74 15.74 6.62
N GLN A 25 6.94 15.49 6.09
CA GLN A 25 8.03 16.48 6.06
C GLN A 25 7.67 17.71 5.23
N GLU A 26 6.92 17.54 4.15
CA GLU A 26 6.41 18.62 3.32
C GLU A 26 5.19 19.34 3.94
N GLY A 27 4.72 18.92 5.10
CA GLY A 27 3.53 19.48 5.76
C GLY A 27 2.21 19.21 5.03
N LYS A 28 2.19 18.26 4.09
CA LYS A 28 1.01 17.90 3.29
C LYS A 28 0.15 16.81 3.93
N LEU A 29 0.72 16.01 4.82
CA LEU A 29 0.05 14.90 5.50
C LEU A 29 0.13 15.06 7.01
N ASP A 30 -0.95 14.74 7.72
CA ASP A 30 -1.01 14.75 9.18
C ASP A 30 0.04 13.78 9.77
N ASN A 31 0.84 14.27 10.72
CA ASN A 31 1.84 13.48 11.44
C ASN A 31 1.24 12.31 12.24
N ALA A 32 -0.07 12.29 12.38
CA ALA A 32 -0.77 11.18 13.00
C ALA A 32 -0.99 9.97 12.09
N CYS A 33 -0.83 10.11 10.76
CA CYS A 33 -0.83 8.97 9.83
C CYS A 33 0.37 8.05 10.13
N ALA A 34 0.18 6.74 10.03
CA ALA A 34 1.20 5.77 10.41
C ALA A 34 1.17 4.51 9.54
N CYS A 35 2.36 3.98 9.26
CA CYS A 35 2.57 2.61 8.82
C CYS A 35 2.97 1.75 10.03
N ARG A 36 2.44 0.54 10.11
CA ARG A 36 2.80 -0.44 11.13
C ARG A 36 2.98 -1.81 10.50
N TRP A 37 4.05 -2.45 10.91
CA TRP A 37 4.36 -3.81 10.53
C TRP A 37 4.07 -4.77 11.69
N ILE A 38 3.41 -5.87 11.36
CA ILE A 38 3.05 -6.91 12.31
C ILE A 38 3.80 -8.18 11.91
N THR A 39 4.72 -8.63 12.74
CA THR A 39 5.48 -9.85 12.47
C THR A 39 4.64 -11.10 12.71
N ASP A 40 4.94 -12.19 11.96
CA ASP A 40 4.32 -13.48 12.24
C ASP A 40 4.61 -13.98 13.67
N ALA A 41 5.74 -13.57 14.28
CA ALA A 41 6.07 -13.87 15.66
C ALA A 41 5.09 -13.24 16.67
N THR A 42 4.51 -12.08 16.34
CA THR A 42 3.48 -11.45 17.19
C THR A 42 2.11 -12.13 17.05
N VAL A 43 1.90 -12.91 16.00
CA VAL A 43 0.65 -13.64 15.73
C VAL A 43 0.53 -14.91 16.59
N TRP A 44 1.64 -15.48 17.05
CA TRP A 44 1.68 -16.80 17.70
C TRP A 44 1.94 -16.76 19.21
N GLU A 45 2.31 -15.62 19.78
CA GLU A 45 2.58 -15.48 21.22
C GLU A 45 1.43 -14.76 21.94
N ASP A 46 1.28 -15.00 23.26
CA ASP A 46 0.32 -14.30 24.15
C ASP A 46 0.49 -12.76 24.15
N LYS A 47 1.58 -12.26 23.60
CA LYS A 47 1.84 -10.83 23.36
C LYS A 47 0.91 -10.18 22.34
N TRP A 48 0.36 -10.97 21.40
CA TRP A 48 -0.55 -10.42 20.38
C TRP A 48 -1.79 -9.79 21.00
N GLN A 49 -2.22 -10.24 22.16
CA GLN A 49 -3.37 -9.69 22.84
C GLN A 49 -3.09 -8.28 23.35
N LYS A 50 -1.90 -8.03 23.89
CA LYS A 50 -1.44 -6.69 24.29
C LYS A 50 -1.18 -5.78 23.09
N GLU A 51 -0.66 -6.32 22.00
CA GLU A 51 -0.51 -5.54 20.77
C GLU A 51 -1.83 -5.27 20.05
N ALA A 52 -2.78 -6.21 20.07
CA ALA A 52 -4.12 -5.97 19.56
C ALA A 52 -4.85 -4.88 20.38
N GLU A 53 -4.65 -4.83 21.69
CA GLU A 53 -5.14 -3.75 22.55
C GLU A 53 -4.39 -2.43 22.29
N ALA A 54 -3.09 -2.47 22.10
CA ALA A 54 -2.30 -1.31 21.70
C ALA A 54 -2.68 -0.84 20.29
N ILE A 55 -2.89 -1.76 19.35
CA ILE A 55 -3.43 -1.48 18.02
C ILE A 55 -4.85 -0.92 18.13
N ALA A 56 -5.71 -1.46 19.00
CA ALA A 56 -7.05 -0.92 19.24
C ALA A 56 -7.01 0.53 19.75
N ALA A 57 -6.01 0.90 20.54
CA ALA A 57 -5.80 2.29 20.95
C ALA A 57 -5.40 3.19 19.77
N TYR A 58 -4.76 2.64 18.73
CA TYR A 58 -4.49 3.33 17.45
C TYR A 58 -5.67 3.27 16.48
N LEU A 59 -6.57 2.29 16.62
CA LEU A 59 -7.67 2.00 15.69
C LEU A 59 -8.85 3.00 15.79
N GLN A 60 -8.69 4.17 16.38
CA GLN A 60 -9.77 5.18 16.36
C GLN A 60 -9.99 5.85 15.00
N GLN A 61 -9.62 5.16 13.87
CA GLN A 61 -9.49 5.84 12.57
C GLN A 61 -9.50 4.86 11.40
N LEU A 62 -9.51 5.38 10.15
CA LEU A 62 -9.45 4.54 8.94
C LEU A 62 -8.23 3.63 8.96
N VAL A 63 -8.47 2.34 8.79
CA VAL A 63 -7.44 1.31 8.75
C VAL A 63 -7.41 0.68 7.37
N ILE A 64 -6.24 0.66 6.75
CA ILE A 64 -5.98 -0.12 5.54
C ILE A 64 -5.03 -1.24 5.93
N MET A 65 -5.42 -2.47 5.66
CA MET A 65 -4.64 -3.65 5.95
C MET A 65 -4.32 -4.38 4.65
N LYS A 66 -3.04 -4.51 4.35
CA LYS A 66 -2.54 -5.40 3.30
C LYS A 66 -2.01 -6.65 3.99
N TRP A 67 -2.78 -7.73 3.97
CA TRP A 67 -2.43 -9.00 4.58
C TRP A 67 -1.98 -10.01 3.53
N MET A 68 -0.93 -10.77 3.80
CA MET A 68 -0.39 -11.74 2.87
C MET A 68 -0.16 -13.09 3.53
N GLY A 69 -0.44 -14.15 2.78
CA GLY A 69 0.03 -15.50 3.05
C GLY A 69 -0.97 -16.47 3.66
N THR A 70 -1.79 -16.10 4.63
CA THR A 70 -2.65 -17.04 5.37
C THR A 70 -4.15 -16.73 5.35
N GLY A 71 -4.61 -15.91 4.42
CA GLY A 71 -6.04 -15.58 4.32
C GLY A 71 -6.59 -14.83 5.53
N LEU A 72 -7.91 -14.66 5.56
CA LEU A 72 -8.62 -14.00 6.66
C LEU A 72 -8.80 -14.88 7.91
N ASP A 73 -8.35 -16.13 7.85
CA ASP A 73 -8.61 -17.14 8.88
C ASP A 73 -7.64 -17.09 10.07
N THR A 74 -6.67 -16.18 10.06
CA THR A 74 -5.79 -16.05 11.22
C THR A 74 -6.53 -15.47 12.41
N PRO A 75 -6.37 -16.03 13.63
CA PRO A 75 -7.03 -15.52 14.84
C PRO A 75 -6.77 -14.04 15.07
N PHE A 76 -5.56 -13.57 14.76
CA PHE A 76 -5.19 -12.16 14.85
C PHE A 76 -6.05 -11.28 13.93
N LEU A 77 -6.17 -11.64 12.64
CA LEU A 77 -6.93 -10.84 11.68
C LEU A 77 -8.42 -10.84 12.02
N GLN A 78 -8.98 -11.99 12.40
CA GLN A 78 -10.36 -12.10 12.88
C GLN A 78 -10.62 -11.19 14.10
N ARG A 79 -9.67 -11.11 15.02
CA ARG A 79 -9.76 -10.22 16.18
C ARG A 79 -9.74 -8.76 15.78
N CYS A 80 -8.82 -8.37 14.88
CA CYS A 80 -8.77 -7.00 14.33
C CYS A 80 -10.08 -6.63 13.65
N VAL A 81 -10.61 -7.49 12.79
CA VAL A 81 -11.90 -7.28 12.10
C VAL A 81 -13.05 -7.12 13.11
N SER A 82 -13.09 -7.97 14.14
CA SER A 82 -14.11 -7.88 15.18
C SER A 82 -14.06 -6.55 15.93
N LEU A 83 -12.87 -6.09 16.30
CA LEU A 83 -12.67 -4.79 16.95
C LEU A 83 -13.08 -3.62 16.03
N LEU A 84 -12.65 -3.64 14.77
CA LEU A 84 -13.01 -2.61 13.79
C LEU A 84 -14.54 -2.51 13.60
N LYS A 85 -15.21 -3.66 13.53
CA LYS A 85 -16.68 -3.73 13.45
C LYS A 85 -17.36 -3.19 14.71
N GLN A 86 -16.87 -3.57 15.89
CA GLN A 86 -17.40 -3.07 17.17
C GLN A 86 -17.26 -1.55 17.30
N LEU A 87 -16.11 -1.02 16.91
CA LEU A 87 -15.80 0.42 16.93
C LEU A 87 -16.49 1.20 15.80
N ARG A 88 -17.14 0.50 14.86
CA ARG A 88 -17.77 1.09 13.66
C ARG A 88 -16.83 1.96 12.84
N LEU A 89 -15.54 1.59 12.81
CA LEU A 89 -14.53 2.33 12.09
C LEU A 89 -14.54 1.99 10.60
N PRO A 90 -14.26 2.94 9.72
CA PRO A 90 -14.03 2.65 8.32
C PRO A 90 -12.73 1.86 8.17
N PHE A 91 -12.77 0.77 7.38
CA PHE A 91 -11.60 -0.03 7.09
C PHE A 91 -11.68 -0.68 5.71
N TYR A 92 -10.51 -0.99 5.17
CA TYR A 92 -10.32 -1.84 4.00
C TYR A 92 -9.22 -2.84 4.28
N ILE A 93 -9.50 -4.12 4.04
CA ILE A 93 -8.56 -5.21 4.20
C ILE A 93 -8.43 -5.94 2.87
N ASP A 94 -7.21 -5.99 2.34
CA ASP A 94 -6.84 -6.79 1.17
C ASP A 94 -6.01 -7.99 1.66
N ALA A 95 -6.64 -9.14 1.73
CA ALA A 95 -6.01 -10.40 2.13
C ALA A 95 -5.76 -11.25 0.89
N ALA A 96 -4.55 -11.18 0.35
CA ALA A 96 -4.15 -12.00 -0.79
C ALA A 96 -4.23 -13.49 -0.44
N GLY A 97 -4.87 -14.28 -1.31
CA GLY A 97 -4.92 -15.72 -1.20
C GLY A 97 -6.12 -16.28 -0.40
N SER A 98 -7.00 -15.45 0.14
CA SER A 98 -8.26 -15.93 0.71
C SER A 98 -9.37 -16.00 -0.33
N LYS A 99 -10.32 -16.94 -0.15
CA LYS A 99 -11.53 -17.00 -0.99
C LYS A 99 -12.42 -15.78 -0.84
N GLU A 100 -12.36 -15.15 0.32
CA GLU A 100 -13.11 -13.92 0.64
C GLU A 100 -12.34 -12.65 0.28
N GLY A 101 -11.06 -12.76 -0.10
CA GLY A 101 -10.16 -11.77 -0.71
C GLY A 101 -10.14 -10.37 -0.11
N GLU A 102 -11.29 -9.83 0.23
CA GLU A 102 -11.43 -8.45 0.64
C GLU A 102 -12.53 -8.26 1.67
N LEU A 103 -12.28 -7.41 2.65
CA LEU A 103 -13.28 -6.91 3.59
C LEU A 103 -13.23 -5.40 3.65
N ALA A 104 -14.39 -4.75 3.68
CA ALA A 104 -14.50 -3.31 3.84
C ALA A 104 -15.73 -2.93 4.67
N GLN A 105 -15.63 -1.81 5.38
CA GLN A 105 -16.72 -1.21 6.13
C GLN A 105 -16.58 0.31 6.13
N GLY A 106 -17.71 1.01 6.10
CA GLY A 106 -17.74 2.47 6.27
C GLY A 106 -17.18 3.25 5.09
N LEU A 107 -17.04 2.61 3.93
CA LEU A 107 -16.63 3.21 2.66
C LEU A 107 -17.73 2.99 1.63
N THR A 108 -17.97 3.98 0.75
CA THR A 108 -18.87 3.77 -0.40
C THR A 108 -18.21 2.87 -1.44
N PRO A 109 -18.98 2.25 -2.36
CA PRO A 109 -18.41 1.46 -3.44
C PRO A 109 -17.41 2.24 -4.30
N GLU A 110 -17.67 3.52 -4.55
CA GLU A 110 -16.79 4.42 -5.33
C GLU A 110 -15.48 4.68 -4.59
N GLN A 111 -15.54 5.01 -3.30
CA GLN A 111 -14.36 5.21 -2.46
C GLN A 111 -13.51 3.95 -2.41
N LEU A 112 -14.14 2.81 -2.22
CA LEU A 112 -13.46 1.52 -2.20
C LEU A 112 -12.78 1.21 -3.54
N ALA A 113 -13.45 1.49 -4.66
CA ALA A 113 -12.89 1.28 -6.00
C ALA A 113 -11.63 2.14 -6.24
N VAL A 114 -11.62 3.38 -5.77
CA VAL A 114 -10.46 4.28 -5.86
C VAL A 114 -9.29 3.77 -5.00
N ILE A 115 -9.55 3.42 -3.74
CA ILE A 115 -8.54 2.87 -2.83
C ILE A 115 -7.90 1.61 -3.41
N LYS A 116 -8.71 0.69 -3.94
CA LYS A 116 -8.24 -0.54 -4.60
C LYS A 116 -7.32 -0.25 -5.77
N LYS A 117 -7.67 0.70 -6.63
CA LYS A 117 -6.85 1.09 -7.78
C LYS A 117 -5.49 1.63 -7.34
N TYR A 118 -5.43 2.52 -6.36
CA TYR A 118 -4.17 3.02 -5.81
C TYR A 118 -3.30 1.87 -5.26
N CYS A 119 -3.90 0.97 -4.47
CA CYS A 119 -3.19 -0.20 -3.92
C CYS A 119 -2.74 -1.17 -5.01
N MET A 120 -3.55 -1.38 -6.05
CA MET A 120 -3.25 -2.30 -7.15
C MET A 120 -2.14 -1.75 -8.06
N PHE A 121 -2.20 -0.46 -8.37
CA PHE A 121 -1.21 0.14 -9.25
C PHE A 121 0.11 0.36 -8.51
N GLY A 122 0.07 0.79 -7.25
CA GLY A 122 1.26 0.99 -6.42
C GLY A 122 2.21 2.06 -6.96
N GLY A 123 3.43 2.08 -6.43
CA GLY A 123 4.44 3.05 -6.80
C GLY A 123 4.29 4.40 -6.08
N GLU A 124 5.35 5.22 -6.11
CA GLU A 124 5.46 6.45 -5.33
C GLU A 124 4.29 7.41 -5.56
N ILE A 125 3.90 7.63 -6.81
CA ILE A 125 2.83 8.58 -7.16
C ILE A 125 1.48 8.09 -6.61
N ASN A 126 1.15 6.82 -6.84
CA ASN A 126 -0.13 6.27 -6.38
C ASN A 126 -0.21 6.21 -4.85
N TYR A 127 0.86 5.84 -4.16
CA TYR A 127 0.86 5.82 -2.70
C TYR A 127 0.82 7.23 -2.09
N SER A 128 1.50 8.20 -2.69
CA SER A 128 1.39 9.61 -2.28
C SER A 128 -0.06 10.10 -2.40
N ASN A 129 -0.68 9.85 -3.55
CA ASN A 129 -2.07 10.23 -3.78
C ASN A 129 -3.04 9.46 -2.88
N LEU A 130 -2.78 8.17 -2.59
CA LEU A 130 -3.60 7.40 -1.64
C LEU A 130 -3.60 8.04 -0.25
N TRP A 131 -2.42 8.42 0.28
CA TRP A 131 -2.33 9.07 1.58
C TRP A 131 -3.14 10.37 1.64
N LEU A 132 -3.00 11.22 0.64
CA LEU A 132 -3.73 12.50 0.56
C LEU A 132 -5.24 12.27 0.36
N TYR A 133 -5.61 11.33 -0.50
CA TYR A 133 -7.00 10.93 -0.70
C TYR A 133 -7.68 10.50 0.60
N LEU A 134 -7.03 9.61 1.34
CA LEU A 134 -7.56 9.11 2.61
C LEU A 134 -7.66 10.20 3.67
N GLN A 135 -6.69 11.11 3.74
CA GLN A 135 -6.75 12.25 4.64
C GLN A 135 -7.94 13.15 4.32
N GLN A 136 -8.08 13.57 3.06
CA GLN A 136 -9.20 14.41 2.61
C GLN A 136 -10.56 13.73 2.83
N LEU A 137 -10.63 12.42 2.53
CA LEU A 137 -11.83 11.63 2.78
C LEU A 137 -12.25 11.67 4.26
N LEU A 138 -11.31 11.48 5.18
CA LEU A 138 -11.58 11.48 6.61
C LEU A 138 -11.90 12.86 7.18
N GLN A 139 -11.40 13.91 6.57
CA GLN A 139 -11.68 15.30 6.94
C GLN A 139 -13.00 15.81 6.36
N GLY A 140 -13.62 15.05 5.44
CA GLY A 140 -14.81 15.45 4.71
C GLY A 140 -14.55 16.58 3.73
N GLU A 141 -13.31 16.71 3.28
CA GLU A 141 -12.87 17.71 2.33
C GLU A 141 -13.17 17.28 0.88
N ALA A 142 -13.16 18.24 -0.03
CA ALA A 142 -13.22 17.95 -1.46
C ALA A 142 -11.95 17.21 -1.88
N ILE A 143 -12.11 16.12 -2.64
CA ILE A 143 -10.98 15.35 -3.15
C ILE A 143 -10.32 16.14 -4.28
N THR A 144 -9.05 16.46 -4.11
CA THR A 144 -8.24 17.26 -5.05
C THR A 144 -7.02 16.53 -5.59
N VAL A 145 -6.83 15.27 -5.19
CA VAL A 145 -5.71 14.44 -5.66
C VAL A 145 -6.02 13.86 -7.04
N ASP A 146 -4.97 13.60 -7.82
CA ASP A 146 -5.09 12.95 -9.12
C ASP A 146 -5.69 11.55 -8.99
N GLU A 147 -6.39 11.11 -10.03
CA GLU A 147 -6.89 9.74 -10.10
C GLU A 147 -5.75 8.71 -10.10
N PRO A 148 -6.04 7.45 -9.68
CA PRO A 148 -5.04 6.39 -9.68
C PRO A 148 -4.39 6.21 -11.06
N ASN A 149 -3.07 6.39 -11.13
CA ASN A 149 -2.29 6.32 -12.35
C ASN A 149 -1.97 4.85 -12.70
N PRO A 150 -2.48 4.30 -13.81
CA PRO A 150 -2.22 2.92 -14.19
C PRO A 150 -0.73 2.66 -14.42
N ILE A 151 -0.20 1.62 -13.78
CA ILE A 151 1.13 1.09 -14.07
C ILE A 151 0.98 -0.20 -14.88
N HIS A 152 1.67 -0.30 -15.99
CA HIS A 152 1.65 -1.48 -16.85
C HIS A 152 2.05 -2.74 -16.08
N TRP A 153 1.35 -3.86 -16.34
CA TRP A 153 1.63 -5.15 -15.71
C TRP A 153 2.99 -5.73 -16.10
N CYS A 154 3.46 -5.42 -17.30
CA CYS A 154 4.79 -5.77 -17.78
C CYS A 154 5.37 -4.61 -18.57
N GLY A 155 6.69 -4.54 -18.60
CA GLY A 155 7.39 -3.50 -19.33
C GLY A 155 8.89 -3.54 -19.07
N ILE A 156 9.61 -2.62 -19.69
CA ILE A 156 11.05 -2.47 -19.52
C ILE A 156 11.29 -1.26 -18.64
N TYR A 157 11.90 -1.48 -17.50
CA TYR A 157 12.30 -0.44 -16.57
C TYR A 157 13.77 -0.09 -16.73
N HIS A 158 14.08 1.19 -16.64
CA HIS A 158 15.46 1.67 -16.57
C HIS A 158 15.57 2.74 -15.46
N PRO A 159 16.58 2.69 -14.57
CA PRO A 159 16.68 3.58 -13.40
C PRO A 159 16.65 5.08 -13.74
N ARG A 160 17.17 5.46 -14.90
CA ARG A 160 17.19 6.85 -15.38
C ARG A 160 15.97 7.25 -16.19
N ALA A 161 15.06 6.31 -16.46
CA ALA A 161 13.83 6.60 -17.20
C ALA A 161 12.75 7.13 -16.26
N LYS A 162 11.94 8.08 -16.78
CA LYS A 162 10.77 8.60 -16.05
C LYS A 162 9.49 7.79 -16.32
N LYS A 163 9.59 6.72 -17.12
CA LYS A 163 8.46 5.88 -17.53
C LYS A 163 8.89 4.41 -17.64
N VAL A 164 7.90 3.53 -17.64
CA VAL A 164 8.07 2.13 -18.02
C VAL A 164 7.83 2.02 -19.53
N TYR A 165 8.75 1.38 -20.25
CA TYR A 165 8.61 1.14 -21.68
C TYR A 165 7.79 -0.13 -21.91
N THR A 166 6.85 -0.06 -22.84
CA THR A 166 6.11 -1.23 -23.30
C THR A 166 6.58 -1.71 -24.68
N ASP A 167 7.43 -0.92 -25.34
CA ASP A 167 8.03 -1.19 -26.63
C ASP A 167 9.55 -1.31 -26.52
N LEU A 168 10.10 -2.44 -26.95
CA LEU A 168 11.53 -2.71 -26.91
C LEU A 168 12.32 -1.78 -27.85
N ALA A 169 11.77 -1.47 -29.04
CA ALA A 169 12.46 -0.62 -30.00
C ALA A 169 12.56 0.82 -29.50
N GLU A 170 11.52 1.31 -28.82
CA GLU A 170 11.56 2.61 -28.14
C GLU A 170 12.63 2.64 -27.04
N TYR A 171 12.66 1.63 -26.19
CA TYR A 171 13.69 1.50 -25.15
C TYR A 171 15.11 1.44 -25.73
N GLN A 172 15.30 0.62 -26.77
CA GLN A 172 16.60 0.49 -27.41
C GLN A 172 17.10 1.81 -27.99
N ARG A 173 16.22 2.57 -28.64
CA ARG A 173 16.55 3.90 -29.18
C ARG A 173 17.02 4.87 -28.10
N ASP A 174 16.37 4.84 -26.93
CA ASP A 174 16.60 5.81 -25.85
C ASP A 174 17.81 5.44 -24.98
N PHE A 175 18.12 4.14 -24.80
CA PHE A 175 19.11 3.69 -23.84
C PHE A 175 20.20 2.73 -24.38
N CYS A 176 19.96 2.06 -25.51
CA CYS A 176 20.95 1.14 -26.04
C CYS A 176 21.97 1.85 -26.96
N VAL A 177 23.24 1.57 -26.75
CA VAL A 177 24.33 2.08 -27.60
C VAL A 177 24.72 0.99 -28.59
N SER A 178 24.70 1.31 -29.87
CA SER A 178 25.10 0.36 -30.93
C SER A 178 26.50 -0.18 -30.67
N GLY A 179 26.69 -1.49 -30.82
CA GLY A 179 27.95 -2.17 -30.64
C GLY A 179 28.34 -2.42 -29.17
N ARG A 180 27.53 -2.05 -28.20
CA ARG A 180 27.74 -2.39 -26.78
C ARG A 180 26.85 -3.55 -26.35
N PRO A 181 27.36 -4.48 -25.53
CA PRO A 181 26.49 -5.53 -24.95
C PRO A 181 25.45 -4.91 -24.01
N THR A 182 24.27 -5.47 -24.05
CA THR A 182 23.16 -5.07 -23.15
C THR A 182 22.80 -6.27 -22.28
N ALA A 183 22.72 -6.05 -20.97
CA ALA A 183 22.24 -7.04 -20.02
C ALA A 183 20.88 -6.61 -19.48
N GLY A 184 19.94 -7.55 -19.36
CA GLY A 184 18.64 -7.35 -18.75
C GLY A 184 18.48 -8.21 -17.52
N ILE A 185 17.81 -7.69 -16.51
CA ILE A 185 17.42 -8.43 -15.30
C ILE A 185 15.91 -8.56 -15.32
N LEU A 186 15.40 -9.79 -15.20
CA LEU A 186 13.99 -10.06 -15.07
C LEU A 186 13.60 -10.06 -13.59
N PHE A 187 12.59 -9.29 -13.23
CA PHE A 187 12.07 -9.22 -11.86
C PHE A 187 10.54 -9.08 -11.88
N TYR A 188 9.91 -9.37 -10.75
CA TYR A 188 8.48 -9.16 -10.61
C TYR A 188 8.14 -7.67 -10.52
N ARG A 189 7.04 -7.26 -11.17
CA ARG A 189 6.53 -5.89 -11.12
C ARG A 189 6.36 -5.39 -9.67
N ASP A 190 5.94 -6.26 -8.78
CA ASP A 190 5.70 -5.94 -7.37
C ASP A 190 6.96 -5.43 -6.66
N GLU A 191 8.13 -5.98 -6.97
CA GLU A 191 9.41 -5.52 -6.40
C GLU A 191 9.72 -4.07 -6.77
N TRP A 192 9.32 -3.65 -7.97
CA TRP A 192 9.46 -2.26 -8.40
C TRP A 192 8.43 -1.34 -7.76
N VAL A 193 7.14 -1.70 -7.78
CA VAL A 193 6.06 -0.84 -7.24
C VAL A 193 6.14 -0.67 -5.72
N TRP A 194 6.82 -1.57 -5.03
CA TRP A 194 7.00 -1.48 -3.57
C TRP A 194 8.35 -0.90 -3.14
N GLY A 195 9.23 -0.59 -4.11
CA GLY A 195 10.52 0.03 -3.85
C GLY A 195 11.57 -0.93 -3.33
N ASP A 196 11.42 -2.24 -3.59
CA ASP A 196 12.42 -3.26 -3.19
C ASP A 196 13.68 -3.22 -4.06
N LEU A 197 13.61 -2.55 -5.22
CA LEU A 197 14.76 -2.32 -6.08
C LEU A 197 15.50 -1.08 -5.59
N THR A 198 16.53 -1.29 -4.78
CA THR A 198 17.49 -0.24 -4.40
C THR A 198 18.66 -0.24 -5.40
N TYR A 199 19.09 0.95 -5.83
CA TYR A 199 20.21 1.17 -6.75
C TYR A 199 21.42 1.74 -6.01
#